data_a51034abb0f94b6051262954a3b8eeaa
#
_entry.id   a51034abb0f94b6051262954a3b8eeaa
#
_cell.length_a   1.000
_cell.length_b   1.000
_cell.length_c   1.000
_cell.angle_alpha   90.00
_cell.angle_beta   90.00
_cell.angle_gamma   90.00
#
_symmetry.space_group_name_H-M   'P 1'
#
loop_
_entity.id
_entity.type
_entity.pdbx_description
1 polymer ?
#
loop_
_entity_poly.entity_id
_entity_poly.type
_entity_poly.pdbx_seq_one_letter_code
_entity_poly.pdbx_strand_id
1 'polypeptide(L)'
;DRTNPIALYDDKNKTIIVNKKFDIETIHDKSVLFHELVHHMQFENDIDSNVECIGDLEKEAYTLQDEWLQEKYSVSVWDTIKMNRLFFMMITSCNNY
;
A
#
# COMPACT_ATOMS: atom_id res chain seq x y z
N ASP A 1 -15.12 -10.78 -1.82
CA ASP A 1 -14.93 -10.97 -0.40
C ASP A 1 -13.96 -9.93 0.15
N ARG A 2 -14.45 -9.13 1.07
CA ARG A 2 -13.65 -8.03 1.60
C ARG A 2 -12.51 -8.48 2.51
N THR A 3 -12.50 -9.74 2.92
CA THR A 3 -11.42 -10.26 3.74
C THR A 3 -10.20 -10.64 2.91
N ASN A 4 -10.36 -10.72 1.59
CA ASN A 4 -9.27 -11.05 0.69
C ASN A 4 -8.74 -9.78 0.03
N PRO A 5 -7.47 -9.43 0.24
CA PRO A 5 -6.92 -8.26 -0.45
C PRO A 5 -6.89 -8.50 -1.95
N ILE A 6 -7.02 -7.41 -2.71
CA ILE A 6 -6.94 -7.48 -4.18
C ILE A 6 -5.50 -7.79 -4.61
N ALA A 7 -4.53 -7.34 -3.82
CA ALA A 7 -3.13 -7.64 -4.04
C ALA A 7 -2.40 -7.54 -2.71
N LEU A 8 -1.30 -8.26 -2.58
CA LEU A 8 -0.44 -8.14 -1.42
C LEU A 8 1.01 -8.44 -1.81
N TYR A 9 1.93 -7.98 -0.98
CA TYR A 9 3.35 -8.20 -1.21
C TYR A 9 3.87 -9.29 -0.27
N ASP A 10 4.53 -10.29 -0.84
CA ASP A 10 5.21 -11.35 -0.08
C ASP A 10 6.68 -11.00 -0.03
N ASP A 11 7.14 -10.48 1.12
CA ASP A 11 8.50 -9.99 1.26
C ASP A 11 9.53 -11.12 1.30
N LYS A 12 9.15 -12.31 1.66
CA LYS A 12 10.07 -13.45 1.68
C LYS A 12 10.46 -13.87 0.26
N ASN A 13 9.48 -13.90 -0.63
CA ASN A 13 9.69 -14.32 -2.01
C ASN A 13 9.81 -13.14 -2.97
N LYS A 14 9.70 -11.92 -2.46
CA LYS A 14 9.77 -10.68 -3.23
C LYS A 14 8.82 -10.72 -4.42
N THR A 15 7.59 -11.13 -4.15
CA THR A 15 6.58 -11.40 -5.16
C THR A 15 5.30 -10.66 -4.80
N ILE A 16 4.67 -10.05 -5.79
CA ILE A 16 3.34 -9.46 -5.61
C ILE A 16 2.31 -10.51 -6.01
N ILE A 17 1.41 -10.81 -5.09
CA ILE A 17 0.35 -11.79 -5.31
C ILE A 17 -0.93 -11.01 -5.56
N VAL A 18 -1.62 -11.29 -6.67
CA VAL A 18 -2.86 -10.62 -6.99
C VAL A 18 -4.02 -11.59 -6.91
N ASN A 19 -5.16 -11.08 -6.45
CA ASN A 19 -6.39 -11.83 -6.41
C ASN A 19 -6.92 -12.01 -7.84
N LYS A 20 -7.60 -13.13 -8.09
CA LYS A 20 -8.15 -13.37 -9.43
C LYS A 20 -9.18 -12.35 -9.86
N LYS A 21 -9.72 -11.57 -8.91
CA LYS A 21 -10.65 -10.47 -9.22
C LYS A 21 -9.95 -9.16 -9.53
N PHE A 22 -8.61 -9.15 -9.48
CA PHE A 22 -7.84 -7.94 -9.79
C PHE A 22 -8.13 -7.48 -11.20
N ASP A 23 -8.42 -6.19 -11.34
CA ASP A 23 -8.74 -5.58 -12.63
C ASP A 23 -7.87 -4.35 -12.82
N ILE A 24 -6.86 -4.49 -13.66
CA ILE A 24 -5.89 -3.41 -13.94
C ILE A 24 -6.55 -2.18 -14.58
N GLU A 25 -7.77 -2.33 -15.10
CA GLU A 25 -8.48 -1.21 -15.73
C GLU A 25 -9.09 -0.27 -14.70
N THR A 26 -9.24 -0.69 -13.44
CA THR A 26 -9.81 0.18 -12.42
C THR A 26 -8.72 1.01 -11.74
N ILE A 27 -9.07 2.25 -11.39
CA ILE A 27 -8.16 3.13 -10.65
C ILE A 27 -7.83 2.51 -9.28
N HIS A 28 -8.85 1.93 -8.64
CA HIS A 28 -8.68 1.28 -7.34
C HIS A 28 -7.56 0.23 -7.40
N ASP A 29 -7.69 -0.73 -8.32
CA ASP A 29 -6.77 -1.86 -8.36
C ASP A 29 -5.38 -1.44 -8.85
N LYS A 30 -5.31 -0.48 -9.79
CA LYS A 30 -4.03 0.10 -10.19
C LYS A 30 -3.31 0.72 -8.99
N SER A 31 -4.03 1.46 -8.16
CA SER A 31 -3.41 2.13 -7.02
C SER A 31 -2.96 1.13 -5.96
N VAL A 32 -3.71 0.04 -5.78
CA VAL A 32 -3.30 -1.02 -4.87
C VAL A 32 -2.03 -1.70 -5.39
N LEU A 33 -1.96 -1.96 -6.69
CA LEU A 33 -0.75 -2.53 -7.27
C LEU A 33 0.45 -1.59 -7.06
N PHE A 34 0.25 -0.28 -7.26
CA PHE A 34 1.29 0.70 -7.02
C PHE A 34 1.79 0.62 -5.58
N HIS A 35 0.87 0.49 -4.62
CA HIS A 35 1.22 0.37 -3.21
C HIS A 35 2.12 -0.85 -2.96
N GLU A 36 1.77 -2.01 -3.54
CA GLU A 36 2.58 -3.22 -3.36
C GLU A 36 3.93 -3.11 -4.08
N LEU A 37 3.97 -2.39 -5.20
CA LEU A 37 5.25 -2.13 -5.87
C LEU A 37 6.17 -1.27 -5.02
N VAL A 38 5.62 -0.32 -4.26
CA VAL A 38 6.43 0.46 -3.32
C VAL A 38 7.04 -0.46 -2.27
N HIS A 39 6.27 -1.38 -1.73
CA HIS A 39 6.81 -2.36 -0.77
C HIS A 39 7.94 -3.18 -1.40
N HIS A 40 7.76 -3.61 -2.64
CA HIS A 40 8.80 -4.35 -3.33
C HIS A 40 10.11 -3.54 -3.39
N MET A 41 10.00 -2.26 -3.74
CA MET A 41 11.17 -1.39 -3.79
C MET A 41 11.80 -1.17 -2.42
N GLN A 42 10.97 -1.05 -1.38
CA GLN A 42 11.46 -0.91 -0.02
C GLN A 42 12.31 -2.11 0.39
N PHE A 43 11.83 -3.31 0.14
CA PHE A 43 12.55 -4.52 0.53
C PHE A 43 13.76 -4.77 -0.37
N GLU A 44 13.68 -4.43 -1.66
CA GLU A 44 14.83 -4.57 -2.56
C GLU A 44 15.97 -3.63 -2.20
N ASN A 45 15.67 -2.49 -1.58
CA ASN A 45 16.68 -1.50 -1.20
C ASN A 45 16.96 -1.52 0.30
N ASP A 46 16.55 -2.56 1.01
CA ASP A 46 16.79 -2.77 2.44
C ASP A 46 16.29 -1.62 3.30
N ILE A 47 15.29 -0.89 2.84
CA ILE A 47 14.71 0.21 3.61
C ILE A 47 14.04 -0.33 4.87
N ASP A 48 13.51 -1.55 4.80
CA ASP A 48 12.85 -2.20 5.93
C ASP A 48 13.78 -2.36 7.14
N SER A 49 15.09 -2.45 6.93
CA SER A 49 16.03 -2.58 8.03
C SER A 49 16.42 -1.24 8.66
N ASN A 50 15.98 -0.13 8.06
CA ASN A 50 16.33 1.22 8.49
C ASN A 50 15.16 2.00 9.08
N VAL A 51 14.02 1.35 9.28
CA VAL A 51 12.84 1.98 9.86
C VAL A 51 12.57 1.41 11.24
N GLU A 52 11.82 2.16 12.03
CA GLU A 52 11.50 1.77 13.40
C GLU A 52 10.55 0.58 13.44
N CYS A 53 9.58 0.55 12.53
CA CYS A 53 8.61 -0.54 12.49
C CYS A 53 7.98 -0.62 11.10
N ILE A 54 7.19 -1.67 10.89
CA ILE A 54 6.44 -1.89 9.64
C ILE A 54 5.52 -0.70 9.31
N GLY A 55 5.01 -0.01 10.35
CA GLY A 55 4.15 1.15 10.13
C GLY A 55 4.81 2.25 9.31
N ASP A 56 6.13 2.41 9.45
CA ASP A 56 6.86 3.41 8.65
C ASP A 56 6.84 3.06 7.17
N LEU A 57 6.93 1.77 6.85
CA LEU A 57 6.86 1.31 5.46
C LEU A 57 5.48 1.57 4.88
N GLU A 58 4.44 1.31 5.66
CA GLU A 58 3.07 1.55 5.23
C GLU A 58 2.80 3.04 5.03
N LYS A 59 3.32 3.87 5.92
CA LYS A 59 3.13 5.32 5.81
C LYS A 59 3.71 5.83 4.49
N GLU A 60 4.91 5.40 4.16
CA GLU A 60 5.53 5.80 2.89
C GLU A 60 4.74 5.27 1.70
N ALA A 61 4.32 4.01 1.75
CA ALA A 61 3.60 3.42 0.63
C ALA A 61 2.27 4.13 0.36
N TYR A 62 1.51 4.46 1.42
CA TYR A 62 0.25 5.19 1.24
C TYR A 62 0.49 6.62 0.79
N THR A 63 1.54 7.27 1.30
CA THR A 63 1.87 8.64 0.88
C THR A 63 2.20 8.69 -0.61
N LEU A 64 3.02 7.76 -1.08
CA LEU A 64 3.39 7.70 -2.49
C LEU A 64 2.19 7.31 -3.36
N GLN A 65 1.35 6.40 -2.86
CA GLN A 65 0.12 6.02 -3.54
C GLN A 65 -0.80 7.22 -3.72
N ASP A 66 -0.96 8.04 -2.67
CA ASP A 66 -1.78 9.24 -2.74
C ASP A 66 -1.21 10.24 -3.76
N GLU A 67 0.10 10.47 -3.72
CA GLU A 67 0.74 11.39 -4.66
C GLU A 67 0.53 10.94 -6.10
N TRP A 68 0.68 9.65 -6.35
CA TRP A 68 0.47 9.11 -7.69
C TRP A 68 -0.98 9.28 -8.15
N LEU A 69 -1.93 9.01 -7.25
CA LEU A 69 -3.35 9.19 -7.56
C LEU A 69 -3.70 10.64 -7.83
N GLN A 70 -3.18 11.57 -7.02
CA GLN A 70 -3.43 12.99 -7.22
C GLN A 70 -2.87 13.46 -8.57
N GLU A 71 -1.66 13.04 -8.89
CA GLU A 71 -1.00 13.47 -10.11
C GLU A 71 -1.68 12.93 -11.35
N LYS A 72 -2.06 11.65 -11.33
CA LYS A 72 -2.60 10.98 -12.51
C LYS A 72 -4.10 11.16 -12.68
N TYR A 73 -4.84 11.17 -11.59
CA TYR A 73 -6.31 11.10 -11.64
C TYR A 73 -7.00 12.19 -10.84
N SER A 74 -6.26 13.03 -10.14
CA SER A 74 -6.81 14.10 -9.29
C SER A 74 -7.75 13.56 -8.21
N VAL A 75 -7.45 12.39 -7.67
CA VAL A 75 -8.22 11.77 -6.59
C VAL A 75 -7.29 11.41 -5.44
N SER A 76 -7.85 11.28 -4.24
CA SER A 76 -7.08 10.93 -3.06
C SER A 76 -7.10 9.42 -2.82
N VAL A 77 -6.08 8.95 -2.09
CA VAL A 77 -6.05 7.55 -1.66
C VAL A 77 -7.22 7.25 -0.71
N TRP A 78 -7.59 8.23 0.13
CA TRP A 78 -8.69 8.06 1.07
C TRP A 78 -9.99 7.69 0.37
N ASP A 79 -10.29 8.42 -0.70
CA ASP A 79 -11.52 8.19 -1.46
C ASP A 79 -11.42 6.95 -2.33
N THR A 80 -10.24 6.69 -2.89
CA THR A 80 -10.06 5.59 -3.84
C THR A 80 -10.18 4.24 -3.17
N ILE A 81 -9.54 4.04 -2.02
CA ILE A 81 -9.57 2.76 -1.32
C ILE A 81 -10.48 2.78 -0.09
N LYS A 82 -11.22 3.89 0.11
CA LYS A 82 -12.19 4.01 1.21
C LYS A 82 -11.56 3.81 2.58
N MET A 83 -10.37 4.37 2.77
CA MET A 83 -9.68 4.28 4.04
C MET A 83 -10.04 5.44 4.94
N ASN A 84 -10.31 5.18 6.23
CA ASN A 84 -10.52 6.27 7.17
C ASN A 84 -9.21 6.59 7.91
N ARG A 85 -9.16 7.80 8.45
CA ARG A 85 -7.94 8.31 9.07
C ARG A 85 -7.53 7.55 10.32
N LEU A 86 -8.49 7.09 11.09
CA LEU A 86 -8.17 6.34 12.30
C LEU A 86 -7.46 5.03 11.97
N PHE A 87 -8.00 4.32 10.98
CA PHE A 87 -7.37 3.08 10.52
C PHE A 87 -5.96 3.35 10.01
N PHE A 88 -5.79 4.41 9.22
CA PHE A 88 -4.47 4.80 8.71
C PHE A 88 -3.49 5.05 9.85
N MET A 89 -3.93 5.79 10.87
CA MET A 89 -3.08 6.07 12.02
C MET A 89 -2.67 4.79 12.73
N MET A 90 -3.57 3.84 12.84
CA MET A 90 -3.28 2.57 13.51
C MET A 90 -2.24 1.75 12.77
N ILE A 91 -2.36 1.64 11.43
CA ILE A 91 -1.46 0.78 10.67
C ILE A 91 -0.12 1.45 10.37
N THR A 92 -0.01 2.76 10.55
CA THR A 92 1.24 3.49 10.29
C THR A 92 1.99 3.87 11.56
N SER A 93 1.43 3.57 12.72
CA SER A 93 2.03 3.90 14.01
C SER A 93 3.01 2.83 14.43
N CYS A 94 4.11 3.26 15.05
CA CYS A 94 5.08 2.35 15.66
C CYS A 94 4.83 2.17 17.15
N ASN A 95 3.78 2.79 17.68
CA ASN A 95 3.42 2.62 19.08
C ASN A 95 2.65 1.34 19.30
N ASN A 96 2.98 0.63 20.35
CA ASN A 96 2.28 -0.60 20.72
C ASN A 96 1.38 -0.30 21.90
N TYR A 97 0.11 -0.63 21.75
CA TYR A 97 -0.87 -0.46 22.84
C TYR A 97 -1.36 -1.79 23.31
#